data_f22003738c16b33cffdbf9d9a597a919
#
_entry.id   f22003738c16b33cffdbf9d9a597a919
#
_cell.length_a   1.000
_cell.length_b   1.000
_cell.length_c   1.000
_cell.angle_alpha   90.00
_cell.angle_beta   90.00
_cell.angle_gamma   90.00
#
_symmetry.space_group_name_H-M   'P 1'
#
loop_
_entity.id
_entity.type
_entity.pdbx_description
1 polymer ?
#
loop_
_entity_poly.entity_id
_entity_poly.type
_entity_poly.pdbx_seq_one_letter_code
_entity_poly.pdbx_strand_id
1 'polypeptide(L)'
;MKKSIYLLLLGSVMMQPSDLKAQKTATVSGEYTYVITENDDVTLNEAKQKCIELAKAACIKAEFGEMVTSDVIDSNTETNGQEASSYFWENTVAMAKGEWLGDTKPTELSVDYKDGKLTFTAKVYGKIREIVQAKVDLKWDIQKDGLNGRTSATSFDSGERIYVNFRSPSAGYAAIYLIVGDDETSCLLPYPNDTGGRYAIKGNRDYVFFDKDIDPSAYHYRLKTKRKQEDNQIVVIYSPHPFTKCNDITGDKLHPNSLSTHDFQKWLLKCQRQDKDMVVDKKWIKINQK
;
A
#
# COMPACT_ATOMS: atom_id res chain seq x y z
N MET A 1 36.12 56.43 31.17
CA MET A 1 35.28 55.92 30.03
C MET A 1 35.75 54.52 29.69
N LYS A 2 34.99 53.50 30.16
CA LYS A 2 35.28 52.06 29.86
C LYS A 2 34.38 51.64 28.69
N LYS A 3 34.98 51.25 27.56
CA LYS A 3 34.28 50.67 26.41
C LYS A 3 34.16 49.17 26.60
N SER A 4 32.96 48.67 26.81
CA SER A 4 32.65 47.25 26.78
C SER A 4 32.44 46.80 25.32
N ILE A 5 33.24 45.83 24.90
CA ILE A 5 33.11 45.14 23.62
C ILE A 5 32.24 43.88 23.86
N TYR A 6 31.06 43.82 23.27
CA TYR A 6 30.23 42.60 23.23
C TYR A 6 30.70 41.75 22.05
N LEU A 7 31.22 40.60 22.34
CA LEU A 7 31.57 39.56 21.39
C LEU A 7 30.34 38.73 21.10
N LEU A 8 29.73 38.88 19.92
CA LEU A 8 28.64 38.06 19.43
C LEU A 8 29.21 36.74 18.89
N LEU A 9 29.06 35.66 19.65
CA LEU A 9 29.33 34.31 19.17
C LEU A 9 28.16 33.87 18.25
N LEU A 10 28.40 33.91 16.93
CA LEU A 10 27.53 33.22 15.96
C LEU A 10 27.80 31.71 16.03
N GLY A 11 26.93 31.00 16.71
CA GLY A 11 26.91 29.55 16.67
C GLY A 11 26.38 29.07 15.29
N SER A 12 27.30 28.63 14.43
CA SER A 12 26.96 27.93 13.21
C SER A 12 26.44 26.55 13.57
N VAL A 13 25.12 26.37 13.47
CA VAL A 13 24.49 25.03 13.47
C VAL A 13 24.92 24.33 12.20
N MET A 14 25.89 23.44 12.30
CA MET A 14 26.21 22.51 11.24
C MET A 14 25.03 21.53 11.12
N MET A 15 24.12 21.77 10.17
CA MET A 15 23.23 20.76 9.67
C MET A 15 24.08 19.66 9.04
N GLN A 16 24.12 18.50 9.68
CA GLN A 16 24.66 17.29 9.04
C GLN A 16 23.81 16.98 7.79
N PRO A 17 24.42 16.79 6.62
CA PRO A 17 23.67 16.32 5.47
C PRO A 17 23.17 14.92 5.81
N SER A 18 21.85 14.75 5.94
CA SER A 18 21.22 13.45 5.88
C SER A 18 21.67 12.78 4.58
N ASP A 19 22.15 11.55 4.66
CA ASP A 19 22.55 10.71 3.52
C ASP A 19 21.39 10.60 2.53
N LEU A 20 21.26 11.56 1.64
CA LEU A 20 20.44 11.49 0.46
C LEU A 20 21.14 10.50 -0.48
N LYS A 21 20.83 9.19 -0.34
CA LYS A 21 21.18 8.22 -1.38
C LYS A 21 20.58 8.72 -2.68
N ALA A 22 21.45 9.13 -3.60
CA ALA A 22 21.02 9.57 -4.93
C ALA A 22 20.18 8.47 -5.56
N GLN A 23 18.96 8.82 -5.99
CA GLN A 23 18.05 7.86 -6.66
C GLN A 23 18.73 7.31 -7.91
N LYS A 24 18.81 6.00 -8.00
CA LYS A 24 19.46 5.31 -9.10
C LYS A 24 18.62 5.48 -10.38
N THR A 25 19.25 5.87 -11.48
CA THR A 25 18.61 5.92 -12.80
C THR A 25 19.30 4.97 -13.75
N ALA A 26 18.54 4.34 -14.65
CA ALA A 26 19.06 3.44 -15.67
C ALA A 26 18.38 3.70 -17.02
N THR A 27 19.06 3.34 -18.11
CA THR A 27 18.47 3.25 -19.45
C THR A 27 18.26 1.77 -19.74
N VAL A 28 17.04 1.40 -20.08
CA VAL A 28 16.63 0.00 -20.22
C VAL A 28 15.92 -0.25 -21.54
N SER A 29 15.92 -1.50 -21.98
CA SER A 29 15.05 -1.99 -23.04
C SER A 29 14.54 -3.38 -22.66
N GLY A 30 13.32 -3.69 -23.05
CA GLY A 30 12.73 -4.99 -22.80
C GLY A 30 11.54 -5.25 -23.69
N GLU A 31 11.10 -6.49 -23.67
CA GLU A 31 10.02 -6.98 -24.51
C GLU A 31 9.02 -7.75 -23.63
N TYR A 32 7.75 -7.64 -23.95
CA TYR A 32 6.69 -8.40 -23.31
C TYR A 32 5.66 -8.85 -24.35
N THR A 33 5.16 -10.06 -24.18
CA THR A 33 4.13 -10.62 -25.05
C THR A 33 2.85 -10.81 -24.25
N TYR A 34 1.76 -10.21 -24.71
CA TYR A 34 0.43 -10.33 -24.14
C TYR A 34 -0.48 -11.08 -25.11
N VAL A 35 -1.14 -12.13 -24.62
CA VAL A 35 -2.03 -12.96 -25.43
C VAL A 35 -3.48 -12.70 -24.97
N ILE A 36 -4.35 -12.31 -25.92
CA ILE A 36 -5.79 -12.23 -25.63
C ILE A 36 -6.36 -13.64 -25.68
N THR A 37 -7.06 -14.00 -24.61
CA THR A 37 -7.80 -15.26 -24.50
C THR A 37 -9.30 -15.02 -24.69
N GLU A 38 -10.07 -16.08 -24.90
CA GLU A 38 -11.53 -16.01 -25.08
C GLU A 38 -12.27 -15.41 -23.87
N ASN A 39 -11.61 -15.40 -22.70
CA ASN A 39 -12.15 -14.87 -21.45
C ASN A 39 -11.76 -13.40 -21.21
N ASP A 40 -10.95 -12.79 -22.06
CA ASP A 40 -10.52 -11.41 -21.88
C ASP A 40 -11.54 -10.44 -22.52
N ASP A 41 -12.29 -9.73 -21.69
CA ASP A 41 -13.17 -8.63 -22.15
C ASP A 41 -12.37 -7.33 -22.26
N VAL A 42 -11.49 -7.30 -23.27
CA VAL A 42 -10.61 -6.14 -23.55
C VAL A 42 -10.68 -5.73 -25.01
N THR A 43 -10.71 -4.43 -25.24
CA THR A 43 -10.57 -3.90 -26.59
C THR A 43 -9.13 -4.04 -27.11
N LEU A 44 -8.95 -4.03 -28.44
CA LEU A 44 -7.61 -4.07 -29.03
C LEU A 44 -6.69 -2.93 -28.55
N ASN A 45 -7.25 -1.76 -28.28
CA ASN A 45 -6.49 -0.62 -27.77
C ASN A 45 -6.06 -0.84 -26.31
N GLU A 46 -6.92 -1.37 -25.48
CA GLU A 46 -6.59 -1.74 -24.11
C GLU A 46 -5.53 -2.83 -24.06
N ALA A 47 -5.65 -3.87 -24.90
CA ALA A 47 -4.65 -4.93 -25.02
C ALA A 47 -3.26 -4.40 -25.43
N LYS A 48 -3.21 -3.46 -26.37
CA LYS A 48 -1.97 -2.76 -26.76
C LYS A 48 -1.35 -2.01 -25.58
N GLN A 49 -2.16 -1.21 -24.88
CA GLN A 49 -1.69 -0.44 -23.72
C GLN A 49 -1.21 -1.35 -22.59
N LYS A 50 -1.97 -2.40 -22.27
CA LYS A 50 -1.58 -3.42 -21.29
C LYS A 50 -0.23 -4.05 -21.64
N CYS A 51 -0.04 -4.44 -22.89
CA CYS A 51 1.22 -5.04 -23.35
C CYS A 51 2.41 -4.08 -23.17
N ILE A 52 2.26 -2.81 -23.53
CA ILE A 52 3.30 -1.77 -23.37
C ILE A 52 3.63 -1.53 -21.90
N GLU A 53 2.61 -1.41 -21.04
CA GLU A 53 2.81 -1.16 -19.62
C GLU A 53 3.45 -2.35 -18.91
N LEU A 54 3.09 -3.57 -19.28
CA LEU A 54 3.73 -4.78 -18.77
C LEU A 54 5.20 -4.86 -19.20
N ALA A 55 5.51 -4.49 -20.46
CA ALA A 55 6.89 -4.41 -20.93
C ALA A 55 7.71 -3.38 -20.11
N LYS A 56 7.14 -2.20 -19.85
CA LYS A 56 7.76 -1.17 -18.99
C LYS A 56 7.96 -1.66 -17.56
N ALA A 57 6.95 -2.29 -16.98
CA ALA A 57 7.02 -2.85 -15.63
C ALA A 57 8.06 -3.96 -15.52
N ALA A 58 8.15 -4.85 -16.52
CA ALA A 58 9.15 -5.90 -16.57
C ALA A 58 10.58 -5.33 -16.60
N CYS A 59 10.82 -4.26 -17.37
CA CYS A 59 12.12 -3.57 -17.36
C CYS A 59 12.48 -3.00 -15.98
N ILE A 60 11.52 -2.36 -15.32
CA ILE A 60 11.72 -1.77 -13.99
C ILE A 60 12.01 -2.86 -12.97
N LYS A 61 11.24 -3.96 -12.99
CA LYS A 61 11.43 -5.11 -12.11
C LYS A 61 12.79 -5.79 -12.30
N ALA A 62 13.23 -5.92 -13.53
CA ALA A 62 14.53 -6.50 -13.85
C ALA A 62 15.71 -5.67 -13.31
N GLU A 63 15.59 -4.33 -13.31
CA GLU A 63 16.67 -3.44 -12.87
C GLU A 63 16.63 -3.14 -11.36
N PHE A 64 15.44 -2.90 -10.78
CA PHE A 64 15.29 -2.42 -9.40
C PHE A 64 14.58 -3.41 -8.48
N GLY A 65 14.05 -4.50 -9.01
CA GLY A 65 13.24 -5.45 -8.26
C GLY A 65 11.79 -5.01 -8.07
N GLU A 66 11.09 -5.73 -7.23
CA GLU A 66 9.73 -5.44 -6.84
C GLU A 66 9.70 -4.70 -5.50
N MET A 67 8.69 -3.85 -5.29
CA MET A 67 8.38 -3.37 -3.96
C MET A 67 7.91 -4.57 -3.14
N VAL A 68 8.74 -4.98 -2.18
CA VAL A 68 8.37 -6.04 -1.24
C VAL A 68 7.35 -5.43 -0.28
N THR A 69 6.07 -5.58 -0.60
CA THR A 69 5.08 -5.64 0.45
C THR A 69 5.32 -7.00 1.11
N SER A 70 5.65 -7.04 2.39
CA SER A 70 5.74 -8.29 3.16
C SER A 70 4.44 -9.06 2.91
N ASP A 71 4.54 -10.21 2.30
CA ASP A 71 3.51 -11.07 1.72
C ASP A 71 3.16 -10.70 0.27
N VAL A 72 3.86 -11.33 -0.63
CA VAL A 72 3.32 -11.69 -1.93
C VAL A 72 1.96 -12.33 -1.62
N ILE A 73 0.89 -11.67 -2.03
CA ILE A 73 -0.40 -12.34 -2.14
C ILE A 73 -0.09 -13.49 -3.09
N ASP A 74 -0.09 -14.69 -2.53
CA ASP A 74 0.10 -15.89 -3.32
C ASP A 74 -1.11 -15.96 -4.25
N SER A 75 -0.95 -15.35 -5.44
CA SER A 75 -1.98 -15.21 -6.46
C SER A 75 -2.22 -16.52 -7.20
N ASN A 76 -1.92 -17.63 -6.53
CA ASN A 76 -2.31 -18.98 -6.94
C ASN A 76 -3.76 -19.31 -6.57
N THR A 77 -4.59 -18.34 -6.24
CA THR A 77 -6.02 -18.56 -6.21
C THR A 77 -6.50 -18.58 -7.65
N GLU A 78 -6.79 -19.76 -8.15
CA GLU A 78 -7.56 -20.01 -9.36
C GLU A 78 -8.96 -19.39 -9.18
N THR A 79 -9.07 -18.08 -9.35
CA THR A 79 -10.35 -17.38 -9.34
C THR A 79 -10.76 -17.16 -10.79
N ASN A 80 -11.98 -17.57 -11.12
CA ASN A 80 -12.66 -17.49 -12.41
C ASN A 80 -12.15 -16.38 -13.34
N GLY A 81 -11.53 -16.79 -14.38
CA GLY A 81 -10.75 -16.27 -15.51
C GLY A 81 -10.79 -14.82 -15.94
N GLN A 82 -11.78 -13.98 -15.65
CA GLN A 82 -11.87 -12.62 -16.20
C GLN A 82 -11.36 -11.52 -15.26
N GLU A 83 -11.66 -11.58 -13.99
CA GLU A 83 -11.20 -10.59 -13.01
C GLU A 83 -9.72 -10.80 -12.66
N ALA A 84 -9.24 -12.04 -12.70
CA ALA A 84 -7.85 -12.39 -12.40
C ALA A 84 -6.84 -11.77 -13.38
N SER A 85 -7.15 -11.63 -14.67
CA SER A 85 -6.19 -11.10 -15.66
C SER A 85 -6.00 -9.59 -15.53
N SER A 86 -7.07 -8.84 -15.28
CA SER A 86 -7.02 -7.38 -15.07
C SER A 86 -6.31 -7.03 -13.76
N TYR A 87 -6.61 -7.78 -12.71
CA TYR A 87 -6.02 -7.65 -11.38
C TYR A 87 -4.51 -7.96 -11.39
N PHE A 88 -4.11 -9.05 -12.04
CA PHE A 88 -2.69 -9.43 -12.18
C PHE A 88 -1.89 -8.34 -12.90
N TRP A 89 -2.45 -7.75 -13.97
CA TRP A 89 -1.78 -6.69 -14.71
C TRP A 89 -1.58 -5.43 -13.87
N GLU A 90 -2.63 -4.92 -13.22
CA GLU A 90 -2.54 -3.71 -12.41
C GLU A 90 -1.55 -3.87 -11.25
N ASN A 91 -1.55 -5.04 -10.59
CA ASN A 91 -0.59 -5.36 -9.54
C ASN A 91 0.84 -5.47 -10.09
N THR A 92 1.02 -6.11 -11.23
CA THR A 92 2.35 -6.28 -11.83
C THR A 92 3.01 -4.93 -12.12
N VAL A 93 2.26 -3.99 -12.70
CA VAL A 93 2.74 -2.63 -12.97
C VAL A 93 3.01 -1.87 -11.67
N ALA A 94 2.13 -2.04 -10.71
CA ALA A 94 2.16 -1.31 -9.46
C ALA A 94 3.28 -1.77 -8.50
N MET A 95 3.65 -3.04 -8.52
CA MET A 95 4.72 -3.59 -7.67
C MET A 95 6.14 -3.31 -8.17
N ALA A 96 6.30 -2.74 -9.35
CA ALA A 96 7.62 -2.38 -9.86
C ALA A 96 8.27 -1.29 -8.98
N LYS A 97 9.48 -1.55 -8.47
CA LYS A 97 10.24 -0.64 -7.59
C LYS A 97 10.88 0.51 -8.35
N GLY A 98 10.12 1.17 -9.20
CA GLY A 98 10.63 2.28 -9.99
C GLY A 98 9.55 2.97 -10.82
N GLU A 99 9.95 4.03 -11.48
CA GLU A 99 9.10 4.80 -12.38
C GLU A 99 9.74 4.92 -13.77
N TRP A 100 8.90 4.93 -14.79
CA TRP A 100 9.30 5.19 -16.16
C TRP A 100 9.33 6.69 -16.41
N LEU A 101 10.52 7.25 -16.67
CA LEU A 101 10.70 8.69 -16.85
C LEU A 101 10.37 9.16 -18.27
N GLY A 102 10.55 8.28 -19.24
CA GLY A 102 10.25 8.57 -20.64
C GLY A 102 10.89 7.59 -21.59
N ASP A 103 10.37 7.55 -22.81
CA ASP A 103 10.87 6.69 -23.88
C ASP A 103 12.16 7.30 -24.50
N THR A 104 13.17 6.48 -24.72
CA THR A 104 14.43 6.87 -25.42
C THR A 104 14.38 6.57 -26.90
N LYS A 105 13.49 5.67 -27.31
CA LYS A 105 13.14 5.34 -28.71
C LYS A 105 11.65 5.04 -28.77
N PRO A 106 11.01 5.14 -29.97
CA PRO A 106 9.63 4.71 -30.15
C PRO A 106 9.43 3.25 -29.74
N THR A 107 8.31 2.97 -29.11
CA THR A 107 7.89 1.61 -28.80
C THR A 107 7.59 0.85 -30.09
N GLU A 108 8.18 -0.32 -30.26
CA GLU A 108 7.88 -1.24 -31.35
C GLU A 108 6.74 -2.16 -30.89
N LEU A 109 5.66 -2.22 -31.66
CA LEU A 109 4.51 -3.07 -31.36
C LEU A 109 4.22 -3.95 -32.58
N SER A 110 4.20 -5.27 -32.35
CA SER A 110 3.75 -6.25 -33.34
C SER A 110 2.48 -6.95 -32.86
N VAL A 111 1.65 -7.36 -33.78
CA VAL A 111 0.42 -8.10 -33.51
C VAL A 111 0.42 -9.32 -34.41
N ASP A 112 0.24 -10.49 -33.82
CA ASP A 112 0.18 -11.75 -34.56
C ASP A 112 -1.11 -12.51 -34.18
N TYR A 113 -1.67 -13.22 -35.14
CA TYR A 113 -2.83 -14.07 -34.96
C TYR A 113 -2.49 -15.50 -35.35
N LYS A 114 -2.37 -16.37 -34.36
CA LYS A 114 -2.01 -17.75 -34.56
C LYS A 114 -2.82 -18.67 -33.66
N ASP A 115 -3.25 -19.80 -34.17
CA ASP A 115 -3.97 -20.85 -33.44
C ASP A 115 -5.23 -20.31 -32.68
N GLY A 116 -5.95 -19.36 -33.30
CA GLY A 116 -7.16 -18.75 -32.71
C GLY A 116 -6.87 -17.68 -31.65
N LYS A 117 -5.59 -17.37 -31.38
CA LYS A 117 -5.19 -16.39 -30.36
C LYS A 117 -4.58 -15.14 -30.98
N LEU A 118 -4.95 -13.99 -30.45
CA LEU A 118 -4.38 -12.70 -30.82
C LEU A 118 -3.28 -12.35 -29.82
N THR A 119 -2.07 -12.16 -30.34
CA THR A 119 -0.86 -11.93 -29.54
C THR A 119 -0.29 -10.55 -29.85
N PHE A 120 -0.07 -9.76 -28.81
CA PHE A 120 0.62 -8.48 -28.88
C PHE A 120 2.03 -8.63 -28.31
N THR A 121 3.03 -8.15 -29.03
CA THR A 121 4.40 -8.09 -28.52
C THR A 121 4.87 -6.64 -28.55
N ALA A 122 5.20 -6.09 -27.38
CA ALA A 122 5.69 -4.74 -27.23
C ALA A 122 7.16 -4.75 -26.83
N LYS A 123 8.01 -4.02 -27.59
CA LYS A 123 9.39 -3.77 -27.24
C LYS A 123 9.57 -2.30 -26.89
N VAL A 124 10.02 -2.03 -25.67
CA VAL A 124 10.12 -0.71 -25.09
C VAL A 124 11.57 -0.32 -24.82
N TYR A 125 11.85 0.98 -24.90
CA TYR A 125 13.17 1.56 -24.67
C TYR A 125 12.96 2.83 -23.84
N GLY A 126 13.55 2.91 -22.67
CA GLY A 126 13.30 4.06 -21.84
C GLY A 126 14.33 4.32 -20.75
N LYS A 127 14.15 5.45 -20.10
CA LYS A 127 14.88 5.81 -18.89
C LYS A 127 13.99 5.60 -17.68
N ILE A 128 14.54 4.93 -16.67
CA ILE A 128 13.85 4.58 -15.43
C ILE A 128 14.57 5.13 -14.22
N ARG A 129 13.86 5.29 -13.12
CA ARG A 129 14.38 5.75 -11.83
C ARG A 129 13.88 4.85 -10.70
N GLU A 130 14.78 4.46 -9.79
CA GLU A 130 14.42 3.68 -8.61
C GLU A 130 13.53 4.50 -7.67
N ILE A 131 12.46 3.89 -7.13
CA ILE A 131 11.69 4.41 -6.01
C ILE A 131 12.30 3.84 -4.73
N VAL A 132 13.00 4.69 -3.98
CA VAL A 132 13.55 4.33 -2.67
C VAL A 132 12.53 4.72 -1.62
N GLN A 133 11.96 3.71 -0.94
CA GLN A 133 11.06 3.94 0.19
C GLN A 133 11.86 4.31 1.44
N ALA A 134 11.39 5.29 2.20
CA ALA A 134 11.97 5.62 3.50
C ALA A 134 11.75 4.47 4.47
N LYS A 135 12.79 4.12 5.23
CA LYS A 135 12.66 3.19 6.34
C LYS A 135 12.29 3.98 7.59
N VAL A 136 11.02 3.99 7.93
CA VAL A 136 10.54 4.53 9.20
C VAL A 136 10.35 3.36 10.17
N ASP A 137 10.96 3.44 11.34
CA ASP A 137 10.82 2.42 12.40
C ASP A 137 9.45 2.61 13.10
N LEU A 138 8.40 2.08 12.48
CA LEU A 138 7.07 2.02 13.08
C LEU A 138 7.03 0.89 14.11
N LYS A 139 6.52 1.20 15.29
CA LYS A 139 6.22 0.18 16.30
C LYS A 139 4.72 0.03 16.38
N TRP A 140 4.23 -1.14 16.03
CA TRP A 140 2.81 -1.42 16.12
C TRP A 140 2.54 -2.90 16.40
N ASP A 141 1.41 -3.15 17.05
CA ASP A 141 1.02 -4.48 17.45
C ASP A 141 -0.50 -4.61 17.52
N ILE A 142 -1.00 -5.80 17.20
CA ILE A 142 -2.42 -6.14 17.27
C ILE A 142 -2.68 -6.79 18.63
N GLN A 143 -3.72 -6.36 19.31
CA GLN A 143 -4.07 -6.85 20.65
C GLN A 143 -5.55 -7.20 20.76
N LYS A 144 -5.86 -8.04 21.76
CA LYS A 144 -7.20 -8.38 22.20
C LYS A 144 -7.33 -8.29 23.73
N ASP A 145 -8.56 -8.38 24.23
CA ASP A 145 -8.80 -8.48 25.66
C ASP A 145 -8.14 -9.75 26.23
N GLY A 146 -7.44 -9.63 27.32
CA GLY A 146 -6.84 -10.71 28.09
C GLY A 146 -7.27 -10.67 29.56
N LEU A 147 -6.88 -11.67 30.34
CA LEU A 147 -7.26 -11.79 31.78
C LEU A 147 -6.77 -10.61 32.64
N ASN A 148 -5.59 -10.06 32.28
CA ASN A 148 -4.94 -8.99 33.06
C ASN A 148 -4.73 -7.72 32.22
N GLY A 149 -5.60 -7.44 31.25
CA GLY A 149 -5.48 -6.34 30.32
C GLY A 149 -5.34 -6.82 28.87
N ARG A 150 -4.87 -5.97 28.00
CA ARG A 150 -4.69 -6.31 26.58
C ARG A 150 -3.44 -7.14 26.35
N THR A 151 -3.52 -8.10 25.45
CA THR A 151 -2.41 -8.98 25.06
C THR A 151 -2.26 -9.01 23.54
N SER A 152 -1.02 -9.10 23.06
CA SER A 152 -0.72 -9.30 21.64
C SER A 152 -1.39 -10.56 21.11
N ALA A 153 -2.02 -10.47 19.95
CA ALA A 153 -2.76 -11.57 19.38
C ALA A 153 -2.72 -11.55 17.83
N THR A 154 -2.58 -12.72 17.27
CA THR A 154 -2.77 -12.99 15.83
C THR A 154 -3.95 -13.92 15.58
N SER A 155 -4.61 -14.41 16.64
CA SER A 155 -5.77 -15.27 16.56
C SER A 155 -6.89 -14.77 17.47
N PHE A 156 -8.09 -14.71 16.91
CA PHE A 156 -9.30 -14.17 17.54
C PHE A 156 -10.43 -15.17 17.42
N ASP A 157 -11.31 -15.18 18.41
CA ASP A 157 -12.62 -15.81 18.29
C ASP A 157 -13.65 -14.80 17.79
N SER A 158 -14.62 -15.28 17.02
CA SER A 158 -15.70 -14.44 16.50
C SER A 158 -16.43 -13.72 17.65
N GLY A 159 -16.45 -12.37 17.58
CA GLY A 159 -17.01 -11.49 18.60
C GLY A 159 -15.96 -10.85 19.53
N GLU A 160 -14.69 -11.26 19.48
CA GLU A 160 -13.62 -10.60 20.23
C GLU A 160 -13.33 -9.20 19.71
N ARG A 161 -12.89 -8.31 20.60
CA ARG A 161 -12.47 -6.96 20.26
C ARG A 161 -11.04 -6.96 19.76
N ILE A 162 -10.77 -6.09 18.79
CA ILE A 162 -9.42 -5.82 18.29
C ILE A 162 -8.98 -4.44 18.74
N TYR A 163 -7.69 -4.33 19.06
CA TYR A 163 -6.99 -3.08 19.34
C TYR A 163 -5.70 -3.03 18.54
N VAL A 164 -5.23 -1.82 18.20
CA VAL A 164 -3.93 -1.63 17.56
C VAL A 164 -3.11 -0.63 18.36
N ASN A 165 -2.03 -1.10 18.96
CA ASN A 165 -1.00 -0.22 19.51
C ASN A 165 -0.17 0.33 18.35
N PHE A 166 0.13 1.62 18.39
CA PHE A 166 0.89 2.27 17.32
C PHE A 166 1.77 3.38 17.88
N ARG A 167 2.99 3.46 17.37
CA ARG A 167 3.93 4.54 17.63
C ARG A 167 4.77 4.81 16.40
N SER A 168 4.89 6.09 16.05
CA SER A 168 5.81 6.58 15.02
C SER A 168 6.90 7.46 15.64
N PRO A 169 8.12 7.45 15.12
CA PRO A 169 9.19 8.34 15.58
C PRO A 169 8.92 9.80 15.24
N SER A 170 8.11 10.10 14.23
CA SER A 170 7.78 11.46 13.78
C SER A 170 6.27 11.68 13.67
N ALA A 171 5.87 12.96 13.70
CA ALA A 171 4.49 13.34 13.41
C ALA A 171 4.13 13.03 11.95
N GLY A 172 2.86 12.78 11.69
CA GLY A 172 2.38 12.45 10.35
C GLY A 172 0.91 12.05 10.37
N TYR A 173 0.56 11.15 9.48
CA TYR A 173 -0.80 10.65 9.29
C TYR A 173 -0.79 9.14 9.24
N ALA A 174 -1.84 8.54 9.80
CA ALA A 174 -2.03 7.10 9.79
C ALA A 174 -3.39 6.72 9.22
N ALA A 175 -3.46 5.53 8.64
CA ALA A 175 -4.70 4.83 8.31
C ALA A 175 -4.54 3.35 8.62
N ILE A 176 -5.64 2.69 9.00
CA ILE A 176 -5.65 1.26 9.31
C ILE A 176 -6.82 0.63 8.57
N TYR A 177 -6.54 -0.44 7.85
CA TYR A 177 -7.53 -1.19 7.09
C TYR A 177 -7.52 -2.65 7.51
N LEU A 178 -8.67 -3.30 7.39
CA LEU A 178 -8.84 -4.74 7.52
C LEU A 178 -9.21 -5.28 6.15
N ILE A 179 -8.37 -6.14 5.59
CA ILE A 179 -8.67 -6.90 4.37
C ILE A 179 -9.31 -8.22 4.79
N VAL A 180 -10.52 -8.48 4.27
CA VAL A 180 -11.32 -9.67 4.54
C VAL A 180 -11.35 -10.53 3.29
N GLY A 181 -10.55 -11.59 3.27
CA GLY A 181 -10.38 -12.39 2.06
C GLY A 181 -9.92 -11.56 0.86
N ASP A 182 -10.39 -11.94 -0.32
CA ASP A 182 -10.01 -11.26 -1.58
C ASP A 182 -11.00 -10.16 -2.00
N ASP A 183 -12.16 -10.07 -1.35
CA ASP A 183 -13.30 -9.30 -1.87
C ASP A 183 -13.47 -7.93 -1.21
N GLU A 184 -13.23 -7.83 0.09
CA GLU A 184 -13.61 -6.65 0.87
C GLU A 184 -12.48 -6.11 1.72
N THR A 185 -12.33 -4.79 1.72
CA THR A 185 -11.44 -4.05 2.60
C THR A 185 -12.23 -3.03 3.40
N SER A 186 -12.13 -3.09 4.71
CA SER A 186 -12.79 -2.17 5.65
C SER A 186 -11.82 -1.14 6.20
N CYS A 187 -12.18 0.14 6.14
CA CYS A 187 -11.42 1.23 6.74
C CYS A 187 -11.72 1.32 8.24
N LEU A 188 -10.78 0.91 9.09
CA LEU A 188 -10.93 0.97 10.54
C LEU A 188 -10.48 2.32 11.12
N LEU A 189 -9.45 2.94 10.53
CA LEU A 189 -8.96 4.27 10.85
C LEU A 189 -8.62 5.00 9.55
N PRO A 190 -9.03 6.26 9.33
CA PRO A 190 -9.77 7.13 10.26
C PRO A 190 -11.17 6.59 10.56
N TYR A 191 -11.72 7.02 11.69
CA TYR A 191 -13.06 6.59 12.11
C TYR A 191 -14.15 7.12 11.15
N PRO A 192 -15.34 6.49 11.08
CA PRO A 192 -16.39 6.88 10.14
C PRO A 192 -16.81 8.36 10.19
N ASN A 193 -16.64 9.01 11.33
CA ASN A 193 -16.94 10.45 11.52
C ASN A 193 -15.84 11.37 10.97
N ASP A 194 -14.67 10.85 10.65
CA ASP A 194 -13.55 11.63 10.11
C ASP A 194 -13.63 11.63 8.58
N THR A 195 -13.97 12.77 8.01
CA THR A 195 -14.09 12.94 6.56
C THR A 195 -12.75 13.17 5.87
N GLY A 196 -11.66 13.36 6.66
CA GLY A 196 -10.33 13.70 6.12
C GLY A 196 -9.61 12.54 5.45
N GLY A 197 -10.06 11.30 5.67
CA GLY A 197 -9.49 10.09 5.09
C GLY A 197 -8.12 9.67 5.67
N ARG A 198 -7.65 10.35 6.71
CA ARG A 198 -6.40 10.09 7.40
C ARG A 198 -6.45 10.61 8.83
N TYR A 199 -5.83 9.89 9.75
CA TYR A 199 -5.76 10.27 11.17
C TYR A 199 -4.41 10.93 11.46
N ALA A 200 -4.44 12.17 11.98
CA ALA A 200 -3.21 12.89 12.34
C ALA A 200 -2.61 12.33 13.64
N ILE A 201 -1.31 12.03 13.61
CA ILE A 201 -0.56 11.51 14.75
C ILE A 201 0.61 12.42 15.13
N LYS A 202 0.97 12.41 16.41
CA LYS A 202 2.19 13.08 16.93
C LYS A 202 3.32 12.07 17.02
N GLY A 203 4.54 12.51 16.70
CA GLY A 203 5.71 11.66 16.82
C GLY A 203 6.02 11.31 18.29
N ASN A 204 6.61 10.14 18.49
CA ASN A 204 7.04 9.61 19.79
C ASN A 204 5.92 9.49 20.83
N ARG A 205 4.67 9.42 20.39
CA ARG A 205 3.49 9.20 21.24
C ARG A 205 2.94 7.80 20.98
N ASP A 206 2.55 7.13 22.08
CA ASP A 206 1.85 5.85 22.00
C ASP A 206 0.35 6.09 21.79
N TYR A 207 -0.23 5.36 20.85
CA TYR A 207 -1.65 5.32 20.54
C TYR A 207 -2.18 3.91 20.75
N VAL A 208 -3.39 3.83 21.27
CA VAL A 208 -4.17 2.59 21.29
C VAL A 208 -5.45 2.87 20.53
N PHE A 209 -5.48 2.45 19.29
CA PHE A 209 -6.66 2.61 18.46
C PHE A 209 -7.74 1.59 18.81
N PHE A 210 -8.99 1.96 18.58
CA PHE A 210 -10.20 1.17 18.77
C PHE A 210 -10.58 0.95 20.24
N ASP A 211 -10.08 1.80 21.13
CA ASP A 211 -10.34 1.74 22.56
C ASP A 211 -11.04 2.99 23.07
N LYS A 212 -12.35 2.87 23.37
CA LYS A 212 -13.17 3.96 23.92
C LYS A 212 -12.82 4.34 25.36
N ASP A 213 -12.17 3.46 26.09
CA ASP A 213 -11.78 3.74 27.48
C ASP A 213 -10.56 4.69 27.50
N ILE A 214 -9.75 4.68 26.45
CA ILE A 214 -8.61 5.59 26.28
C ILE A 214 -9.00 6.83 25.47
N ASP A 215 -9.74 6.66 24.37
CA ASP A 215 -10.24 7.73 23.54
C ASP A 215 -11.76 7.60 23.36
N PRO A 216 -12.56 8.42 24.07
CA PRO A 216 -14.02 8.37 23.98
C PRO A 216 -14.57 8.59 22.55
N SER A 217 -13.79 9.23 21.66
CA SER A 217 -14.15 9.43 20.26
C SER A 217 -13.86 8.22 19.37
N ALA A 218 -13.09 7.25 19.87
CA ALA A 218 -12.74 6.05 19.13
C ALA A 218 -13.98 5.17 18.88
N TYR A 219 -13.91 4.42 17.80
CA TYR A 219 -14.82 3.31 17.57
C TYR A 219 -14.17 2.04 18.12
N HIS A 220 -14.98 1.10 18.60
CA HIS A 220 -14.49 -0.23 18.92
C HIS A 220 -15.04 -1.24 17.90
N TYR A 221 -14.17 -2.10 17.43
CA TYR A 221 -14.52 -3.12 16.46
C TYR A 221 -14.48 -4.51 17.09
N ARG A 222 -15.41 -5.35 16.65
CA ARG A 222 -15.46 -6.78 16.98
C ARG A 222 -15.29 -7.56 15.69
N LEU A 223 -14.29 -8.42 15.66
CA LEU A 223 -14.06 -9.29 14.54
C LEU A 223 -15.14 -10.37 14.49
N LYS A 224 -15.67 -10.66 13.29
CA LYS A 224 -16.70 -11.67 13.11
C LYS A 224 -16.42 -12.49 11.85
N THR A 225 -16.69 -13.76 11.91
CA THR A 225 -16.67 -14.63 10.74
C THR A 225 -17.89 -15.55 10.73
N LYS A 226 -18.35 -15.94 9.53
CA LYS A 226 -19.36 -16.99 9.29
C LYS A 226 -18.70 -18.31 8.92
N ARG A 227 -17.38 -18.30 8.67
CA ARG A 227 -16.58 -19.48 8.32
C ARG A 227 -16.03 -20.13 9.59
N LYS A 228 -15.72 -21.42 9.56
CA LYS A 228 -15.04 -22.08 10.68
C LYS A 228 -13.75 -21.34 11.08
N GLN A 229 -13.04 -20.87 10.08
CA GLN A 229 -11.82 -20.10 10.20
C GLN A 229 -11.70 -19.17 9.00
N GLU A 230 -11.16 -17.97 9.20
CA GLU A 230 -10.94 -16.99 8.17
C GLU A 230 -9.62 -16.26 8.44
N ASP A 231 -8.77 -16.19 7.43
CA ASP A 231 -7.52 -15.45 7.48
C ASP A 231 -7.74 -14.05 6.90
N ASN A 232 -7.32 -13.04 7.63
CA ASN A 232 -7.50 -11.63 7.29
C ASN A 232 -6.19 -10.86 7.51
N GLN A 233 -6.07 -9.68 6.94
CA GLN A 233 -4.88 -8.82 7.12
C GLN A 233 -5.26 -7.48 7.75
N ILE A 234 -4.52 -7.05 8.75
CA ILE A 234 -4.49 -5.66 9.20
C ILE A 234 -3.37 -4.95 8.46
N VAL A 235 -3.74 -3.88 7.76
CA VAL A 235 -2.82 -3.01 7.02
C VAL A 235 -2.70 -1.69 7.74
N VAL A 236 -1.49 -1.33 8.14
CA VAL A 236 -1.17 -0.02 8.73
C VAL A 236 -0.43 0.81 7.70
N ILE A 237 -0.94 1.99 7.46
CA ILE A 237 -0.35 2.98 6.55
C ILE A 237 0.08 4.18 7.39
N TYR A 238 1.31 4.63 7.17
CA TYR A 238 1.84 5.84 7.78
C TYR A 238 2.56 6.68 6.74
N SER A 239 2.39 8.00 6.82
CA SER A 239 3.23 8.94 6.08
C SER A 239 3.44 10.22 6.89
N PRO A 240 4.63 10.87 6.82
CA PRO A 240 4.83 12.21 7.32
C PRO A 240 4.05 13.25 6.52
N HIS A 241 3.58 12.90 5.31
CA HIS A 241 2.82 13.76 4.42
C HIS A 241 1.34 13.37 4.37
N PRO A 242 0.43 14.33 4.14
CA PRO A 242 -0.98 14.02 3.99
C PRO A 242 -1.23 13.27 2.67
N PHE A 243 -1.88 12.13 2.74
CA PHE A 243 -2.30 11.35 1.57
C PHE A 243 -3.81 11.47 1.31
N THR A 244 -4.25 11.14 0.10
CA THR A 244 -5.65 11.24 -0.32
C THR A 244 -6.51 10.18 0.37
N LYS A 245 -7.80 10.50 0.57
CA LYS A 245 -8.77 9.51 1.01
C LYS A 245 -9.01 8.46 -0.09
N CYS A 246 -9.18 7.22 0.31
CA CYS A 246 -9.67 6.16 -0.55
C CYS A 246 -11.14 6.40 -0.95
N ASN A 247 -11.53 6.04 -2.16
CA ASN A 247 -12.94 6.04 -2.58
C ASN A 247 -13.62 4.81 -1.97
N ASP A 248 -14.16 4.97 -0.78
CA ASP A 248 -14.89 3.94 -0.07
C ASP A 248 -16.40 4.17 -0.13
N ILE A 249 -17.15 3.11 0.09
CA ILE A 249 -18.58 3.19 0.32
C ILE A 249 -18.77 3.71 1.75
N THR A 250 -19.53 4.77 1.91
CA THR A 250 -19.81 5.34 3.23
C THR A 250 -20.52 4.30 4.09
N GLY A 251 -19.87 3.88 5.16
CA GLY A 251 -20.42 3.00 6.19
C GLY A 251 -21.47 3.72 7.03
N ASP A 252 -22.08 3.01 7.92
CA ASP A 252 -22.99 3.55 8.94
C ASP A 252 -22.30 3.58 10.31
N LYS A 253 -23.05 3.98 11.36
CA LYS A 253 -22.52 4.03 12.73
C LYS A 253 -22.10 2.66 13.31
N LEU A 254 -22.50 1.57 12.69
CA LEU A 254 -22.26 0.21 13.17
C LEU A 254 -21.18 -0.49 12.32
N HIS A 255 -20.99 -0.05 11.09
CA HIS A 255 -20.07 -0.67 10.15
C HIS A 255 -19.02 0.35 9.67
N PRO A 256 -17.75 -0.05 9.53
CA PRO A 256 -16.73 0.78 8.92
C PRO A 256 -17.05 1.02 7.43
N ASN A 257 -16.46 2.07 6.87
CA ASN A 257 -16.47 2.25 5.43
C ASN A 257 -15.74 1.10 4.76
N SER A 258 -16.28 0.59 3.66
CA SER A 258 -15.68 -0.52 2.91
C SER A 258 -15.53 -0.20 1.44
N LEU A 259 -14.68 -0.96 0.78
CA LEU A 259 -14.43 -0.92 -0.65
C LEU A 259 -13.96 -2.29 -1.11
N SER A 260 -13.91 -2.51 -2.43
CA SER A 260 -13.31 -3.73 -2.95
C SER A 260 -11.81 -3.76 -2.61
N THR A 261 -11.27 -4.95 -2.35
CA THR A 261 -9.82 -5.11 -2.10
C THR A 261 -9.00 -4.62 -3.30
N HIS A 262 -9.52 -4.80 -4.52
CA HIS A 262 -8.92 -4.27 -5.74
C HIS A 262 -8.81 -2.73 -5.73
N ASP A 263 -9.89 -2.01 -5.44
CA ASP A 263 -9.88 -0.54 -5.40
C ASP A 263 -8.97 -0.01 -4.30
N PHE A 264 -8.94 -0.69 -3.15
CA PHE A 264 -8.02 -0.38 -2.07
C PHE A 264 -6.56 -0.49 -2.51
N GLN A 265 -6.19 -1.59 -3.15
CA GLN A 265 -4.83 -1.82 -3.62
C GLN A 265 -4.43 -0.82 -4.69
N LYS A 266 -5.30 -0.54 -5.65
CA LYS A 266 -5.08 0.47 -6.69
C LYS A 266 -4.84 1.88 -6.09
N TRP A 267 -5.65 2.26 -5.12
CA TRP A 267 -5.47 3.51 -4.39
C TRP A 267 -4.14 3.53 -3.62
N LEU A 268 -3.84 2.46 -2.87
CA LEU A 268 -2.63 2.37 -2.06
C LEU A 268 -1.36 2.51 -2.90
N LEU A 269 -1.32 1.82 -4.03
CA LEU A 269 -0.20 1.88 -4.96
C LEU A 269 -0.02 3.28 -5.57
N LYS A 270 -1.13 3.96 -5.88
CA LYS A 270 -1.10 5.36 -6.32
C LYS A 270 -0.49 6.26 -5.25
N CYS A 271 -0.88 6.08 -4.00
CA CYS A 271 -0.33 6.84 -2.87
C CYS A 271 1.17 6.58 -2.68
N GLN A 272 1.61 5.33 -2.70
CA GLN A 272 3.03 4.96 -2.56
C GLN A 272 3.91 5.50 -3.69
N ARG A 273 3.38 5.63 -4.91
CA ARG A 273 4.09 6.25 -6.03
C ARG A 273 4.25 7.76 -5.86
N GLN A 274 3.27 8.43 -5.27
CA GLN A 274 3.28 9.86 -5.04
C GLN A 274 4.08 10.25 -3.79
N ASP A 275 4.14 9.37 -2.81
CA ASP A 275 4.75 9.58 -1.51
C ASP A 275 5.74 8.44 -1.17
N LYS A 276 7.01 8.69 -1.46
CA LYS A 276 8.10 7.75 -1.17
C LYS A 276 8.40 7.59 0.33
N ASP A 277 7.90 8.51 1.17
CA ASP A 277 8.03 8.45 2.61
C ASP A 277 6.87 7.67 3.27
N MET A 278 5.89 7.23 2.47
CA MET A 278 4.80 6.38 2.93
C MET A 278 5.31 4.98 3.27
N VAL A 279 4.96 4.54 4.47
CA VAL A 279 5.22 3.17 4.96
C VAL A 279 3.91 2.42 5.01
N VAL A 280 3.92 1.21 4.48
CA VAL A 280 2.80 0.27 4.54
C VAL A 280 3.32 -1.01 5.19
N ASP A 281 2.70 -1.40 6.29
CA ASP A 281 3.05 -2.63 7.00
C ASP A 281 1.79 -3.45 7.26
N LYS A 282 1.93 -4.79 7.28
CA LYS A 282 0.81 -5.72 7.32
C LYS A 282 1.06 -6.82 8.33
N LYS A 283 0.00 -7.25 9.00
CA LYS A 283 0.02 -8.46 9.86
C LYS A 283 -1.20 -9.31 9.60
N TRP A 284 -0.98 -10.61 9.47
CA TRP A 284 -2.06 -11.57 9.37
C TRP A 284 -2.74 -11.79 10.72
N ILE A 285 -4.04 -11.91 10.67
CA ILE A 285 -4.86 -12.35 11.78
C ILE A 285 -5.79 -13.48 11.33
N LYS A 286 -6.08 -14.35 12.27
CA LYS A 286 -6.98 -15.48 12.08
C LYS A 286 -8.22 -15.28 12.94
N ILE A 287 -9.41 -15.46 12.37
CA ILE A 287 -10.67 -15.38 13.09
C ILE A 287 -11.30 -16.77 13.06
N ASN A 288 -11.61 -17.31 14.24
CA ASN A 288 -12.22 -18.61 14.40
C ASN A 288 -13.70 -18.45 14.76
N GLN A 289 -14.56 -19.28 14.22
CA GLN A 289 -15.95 -19.38 14.67
C GLN A 289 -15.95 -19.98 16.08
N LYS A 290 -16.76 -19.42 16.98
CA LYS A 290 -16.98 -20.00 18.30
C LYS A 290 -17.79 -21.28 18.23
#